data_985ae85ef30b9df6866bc3ff0dffa54f
#
_entry.id   985ae85ef30b9df6866bc3ff0dffa54f
#
_cell.length_a   1.000
_cell.length_b   1.000
_cell.length_c   1.000
_cell.angle_alpha   90.00
_cell.angle_beta   90.00
_cell.angle_gamma   90.00
#
_symmetry.space_group_name_H-M   'P 1'
#
loop_
_entity.id
_entity.type
_entity.pdbx_description
1 polymer ?
#
loop_
_entity_poly.entity_id
_entity_poly.type
_entity_poly.pdbx_seq_one_letter_code
_entity_poly.pdbx_strand_id
1 'polypeptide(L)'
;MNFELTPQQKAVQQSARQFAQTVLQETVLEDDAAGHFPEEAYKKMGEMGFVGLPFPKEYGGQGGDYLSYVLALEEISKINSSVGIAYSVCTSLYSGALINDGNEEQKKKYLPEVLSGKKMGSFCLTEPDAGSDAAGCKTTAIWNGKEYILNGLKCFITNGPLADYYMVVALTNPELKTKGLTAFIVEREWEGVSIGKIEDKCGIRCAQVSEVIFDNVRVPKENMLGEEGKGFAVAMKDLDGGRIGVAAQGLGIAKGAYDIAFNYLKEREQFGKPLYKNQYLAFKMAELETEIEMAQYMLYKAATDKQEGRSYSVPAAKAKMVCTDAAMHVATEAVQMLGGNGYMKEYHVERMLRDAKITEIYEGTNEIQKLVISGNMFRK
;
A
#
# COMPACT_ATOMS: atom_id res chain seq x y z
N MET A 1 -24.28 10.05 12.34
CA MET A 1 -23.12 9.72 11.47
C MET A 1 -22.74 11.01 10.79
N ASN A 2 -21.52 11.49 10.97
CA ASN A 2 -21.04 12.69 10.29
C ASN A 2 -20.09 12.26 9.17
N PHE A 3 -20.38 12.66 7.93
CA PHE A 3 -19.58 12.36 6.75
C PHE A 3 -18.57 13.47 6.41
N GLU A 4 -18.60 14.59 7.15
CA GLU A 4 -17.71 15.70 6.92
C GLU A 4 -16.35 15.47 7.60
N LEU A 5 -15.30 15.79 6.87
CA LEU A 5 -13.93 15.80 7.41
C LEU A 5 -13.78 16.91 8.47
N THR A 6 -13.07 16.59 9.53
CA THR A 6 -12.68 17.59 10.54
C THR A 6 -11.74 18.64 9.95
N PRO A 7 -11.59 19.81 10.58
CA PRO A 7 -10.61 20.82 10.13
C PRO A 7 -9.17 20.28 10.05
N GLN A 8 -8.79 19.39 10.98
CA GLN A 8 -7.47 18.75 10.98
C GLN A 8 -7.30 17.79 9.82
N GLN A 9 -8.28 16.95 9.52
CA GLN A 9 -8.27 16.03 8.38
C GLN A 9 -8.20 16.81 7.05
N LYS A 10 -8.98 17.89 6.91
CA LYS A 10 -8.90 18.79 5.74
C LYS A 10 -7.51 19.40 5.58
N ALA A 11 -6.88 19.82 6.68
CA ALA A 11 -5.53 20.40 6.64
C ALA A 11 -4.48 19.36 6.19
N VAL A 12 -4.55 18.12 6.69
CA VAL A 12 -3.68 17.02 6.26
C VAL A 12 -3.88 16.71 4.78
N GLN A 13 -5.13 16.58 4.34
CA GLN A 13 -5.45 16.35 2.93
C GLN A 13 -4.89 17.45 2.03
N GLN A 14 -5.08 18.71 2.41
CA GLN A 14 -4.56 19.86 1.63
C GLN A 14 -3.03 19.86 1.59
N SER A 15 -2.37 19.58 2.71
CA SER A 15 -0.90 19.49 2.77
C SER A 15 -0.37 18.37 1.86
N ALA A 16 -0.99 17.19 1.89
CA ALA A 16 -0.61 16.06 1.03
C ALA A 16 -0.86 16.37 -0.45
N ARG A 17 -1.99 17.02 -0.79
CA ARG A 17 -2.29 17.47 -2.15
C ARG A 17 -1.23 18.45 -2.65
N GLN A 18 -0.90 19.47 -1.85
CA GLN A 18 0.12 20.45 -2.21
C GLN A 18 1.47 19.75 -2.43
N PHE A 19 1.88 18.88 -1.53
CA PHE A 19 3.11 18.10 -1.69
C PHE A 19 3.11 17.29 -2.99
N ALA A 20 2.04 16.55 -3.26
CA ALA A 20 1.93 15.72 -4.46
C ALA A 20 2.03 16.57 -5.74
N GLN A 21 1.35 17.71 -5.79
CA GLN A 21 1.34 18.61 -6.95
C GLN A 21 2.67 19.35 -7.15
N THR A 22 3.37 19.72 -6.07
CA THR A 22 4.59 20.56 -6.19
C THR A 22 5.89 19.75 -6.19
N VAL A 23 5.87 18.50 -5.72
CA VAL A 23 7.08 17.67 -5.60
C VAL A 23 7.00 16.43 -6.48
N LEU A 24 5.88 15.69 -6.45
CA LEU A 24 5.78 14.42 -7.19
C LEU A 24 5.37 14.62 -8.66
N GLN A 25 4.53 15.61 -8.94
CA GLN A 25 4.03 15.87 -10.30
C GLN A 25 5.16 16.20 -11.29
N GLU A 26 6.22 16.86 -10.81
CA GLU A 26 7.31 17.35 -11.65
C GLU A 26 8.10 16.20 -12.31
N THR A 27 8.35 15.11 -11.57
CA THR A 27 9.24 14.03 -12.01
C THR A 27 8.52 12.72 -12.37
N VAL A 28 7.23 12.60 -12.09
CA VAL A 28 6.51 11.32 -12.15
C VAL A 28 6.61 10.57 -13.48
N LEU A 29 6.63 11.27 -14.63
CA LEU A 29 6.75 10.63 -15.95
C LEU A 29 8.17 10.14 -16.21
N GLU A 30 9.17 10.92 -15.81
CA GLU A 30 10.57 10.55 -15.94
C GLU A 30 10.91 9.37 -15.03
N ASP A 31 10.44 9.42 -13.78
CA ASP A 31 10.59 8.34 -12.80
C ASP A 31 9.91 7.05 -13.28
N ASP A 32 8.67 7.14 -13.81
CA ASP A 32 7.97 5.96 -14.36
C ASP A 32 8.73 5.37 -15.55
N ALA A 33 9.21 6.21 -16.46
CA ALA A 33 9.96 5.76 -17.63
C ALA A 33 11.27 5.05 -17.24
N ALA A 34 11.99 5.61 -16.26
CA ALA A 34 13.25 5.09 -15.76
C ALA A 34 13.10 3.92 -14.77
N GLY A 35 11.91 3.73 -14.18
CA GLY A 35 11.72 2.83 -13.04
C GLY A 35 12.47 3.31 -11.79
N HIS A 36 12.64 4.62 -11.64
CA HIS A 36 13.39 5.25 -10.57
C HIS A 36 12.47 5.62 -9.39
N PHE A 37 12.88 5.29 -8.16
CA PHE A 37 12.17 5.71 -6.95
C PHE A 37 12.67 7.09 -6.50
N PRO A 38 11.78 8.08 -6.28
CA PRO A 38 12.17 9.43 -5.88
C PRO A 38 12.47 9.49 -4.36
N GLU A 39 13.65 9.01 -3.95
CA GLU A 39 14.04 8.87 -2.53
C GLU A 39 13.99 10.19 -1.77
N GLU A 40 14.44 11.30 -2.40
CA GLU A 40 14.44 12.62 -1.76
C GLU A 40 13.01 13.13 -1.50
N ALA A 41 12.07 12.83 -2.41
CA ALA A 41 10.66 13.14 -2.19
C ALA A 41 10.09 12.30 -1.03
N TYR A 42 10.47 11.03 -0.93
CA TYR A 42 10.04 10.17 0.18
C TYR A 42 10.59 10.65 1.54
N LYS A 43 11.88 11.04 1.60
CA LYS A 43 12.46 11.65 2.81
C LYS A 43 11.70 12.90 3.24
N LYS A 44 11.39 13.78 2.29
CA LYS A 44 10.59 14.98 2.54
C LYS A 44 9.18 14.65 3.07
N MET A 45 8.56 13.56 2.59
CA MET A 45 7.29 13.06 3.17
C MET A 45 7.45 12.70 4.66
N GLY A 46 8.55 12.04 5.01
CA GLY A 46 8.89 11.73 6.40
C GLY A 46 9.09 12.98 7.25
N GLU A 47 9.85 13.97 6.76
CA GLU A 47 10.05 15.26 7.42
C GLU A 47 8.74 16.03 7.65
N MET A 48 7.80 15.95 6.70
CA MET A 48 6.45 16.50 6.81
C MET A 48 5.54 15.67 7.74
N GLY A 49 6.03 14.53 8.24
CA GLY A 49 5.33 13.66 9.18
C GLY A 49 4.29 12.73 8.56
N PHE A 50 4.20 12.62 7.23
CA PHE A 50 3.19 11.78 6.59
C PHE A 50 3.36 10.31 6.96
N VAL A 51 4.60 9.78 6.96
CA VAL A 51 4.88 8.36 7.24
C VAL A 51 4.43 7.97 8.66
N GLY A 52 4.57 8.90 9.60
CA GLY A 52 4.21 8.72 11.01
C GLY A 52 2.80 9.15 11.39
N LEU A 53 1.93 9.54 10.43
CA LEU A 53 0.63 10.16 10.72
C LEU A 53 -0.22 9.43 11.78
N PRO A 54 -0.53 8.12 11.66
CA PRO A 54 -1.46 7.46 12.57
C PRO A 54 -0.80 6.93 13.86
N PHE A 55 0.50 7.17 14.06
CA PHE A 55 1.24 6.56 15.17
C PHE A 55 1.47 7.50 16.35
N PRO A 56 1.63 6.94 17.59
CA PRO A 56 1.89 7.72 18.78
C PRO A 56 3.18 8.53 18.70
N LYS A 57 3.15 9.72 19.30
CA LYS A 57 4.31 10.64 19.34
C LYS A 57 5.52 10.07 20.06
N GLU A 58 5.29 9.21 21.05
CA GLU A 58 6.36 8.56 21.82
C GLU A 58 7.28 7.68 20.98
N TYR A 59 6.80 7.20 19.81
CA TYR A 59 7.60 6.42 18.84
C TYR A 59 7.98 7.24 17.60
N GLY A 60 7.84 8.57 17.64
CA GLY A 60 8.16 9.44 16.51
C GLY A 60 7.00 9.69 15.52
N GLY A 61 5.80 9.23 15.84
CA GLY A 61 4.61 9.49 15.04
C GLY A 61 4.02 10.88 15.28
N GLN A 62 2.92 11.21 14.60
CA GLN A 62 2.24 12.50 14.68
C GLN A 62 1.05 12.50 15.66
N GLY A 63 0.59 11.31 16.10
CA GLY A 63 -0.59 11.16 16.94
C GLY A 63 -1.90 11.54 16.22
N GLY A 64 -1.90 11.47 14.90
CA GLY A 64 -3.07 11.71 14.06
C GLY A 64 -4.01 10.49 14.02
N ASP A 65 -5.14 10.66 13.36
CA ASP A 65 -6.08 9.56 13.16
C ASP A 65 -5.77 8.75 11.88
N TYR A 66 -6.32 7.55 11.79
CA TYR A 66 -6.08 6.65 10.67
C TYR A 66 -6.71 7.16 9.37
N LEU A 67 -7.80 7.94 9.45
CA LEU A 67 -8.41 8.57 8.28
C LEU A 67 -7.51 9.65 7.70
N SER A 68 -6.77 10.41 8.53
CA SER A 68 -5.77 11.37 8.05
C SER A 68 -4.67 10.71 7.23
N TYR A 69 -4.20 9.51 7.65
CA TYR A 69 -3.27 8.70 6.85
C TYR A 69 -3.87 8.31 5.50
N VAL A 70 -5.11 7.82 5.49
CA VAL A 70 -5.84 7.45 4.27
C VAL A 70 -5.97 8.63 3.30
N LEU A 71 -6.34 9.81 3.81
CA LEU A 71 -6.46 11.04 3.02
C LEU A 71 -5.12 11.48 2.40
N ALA A 72 -4.03 11.38 3.16
CA ALA A 72 -2.70 11.70 2.64
C ALA A 72 -2.27 10.70 1.55
N LEU A 73 -2.49 9.41 1.77
CA LEU A 73 -2.17 8.35 0.82
C LEU A 73 -2.97 8.48 -0.49
N GLU A 74 -4.25 8.84 -0.38
CA GLU A 74 -5.13 9.10 -1.52
C GLU A 74 -4.59 10.25 -2.39
N GLU A 75 -4.26 11.41 -1.79
CA GLU A 75 -3.74 12.56 -2.53
C GLU A 75 -2.37 12.30 -3.17
N ILE A 76 -1.50 11.57 -2.49
CA ILE A 76 -0.20 11.14 -3.04
C ILE A 76 -0.40 10.18 -4.22
N SER A 77 -1.29 9.19 -4.07
CA SER A 77 -1.54 8.18 -5.10
C SER A 77 -2.26 8.74 -6.33
N LYS A 78 -2.97 9.85 -6.17
CA LYS A 78 -3.59 10.60 -7.25
C LYS A 78 -2.57 11.11 -8.27
N ILE A 79 -1.34 11.37 -7.83
CA ILE A 79 -0.23 11.85 -8.66
C ILE A 79 0.78 10.74 -8.94
N ASN A 80 1.27 10.06 -7.88
CA ASN A 80 2.27 9.00 -7.98
C ASN A 80 1.89 7.81 -7.08
N SER A 81 1.21 6.84 -7.66
CA SER A 81 0.76 5.63 -6.97
C SER A 81 1.91 4.70 -6.56
N SER A 82 3.09 4.81 -7.21
CA SER A 82 4.29 4.09 -6.83
C SER A 82 4.84 4.57 -5.48
N VAL A 83 4.89 5.89 -5.27
CA VAL A 83 5.24 6.48 -3.96
C VAL A 83 4.15 6.16 -2.94
N GLY A 84 2.88 6.16 -3.37
CA GLY A 84 1.74 5.79 -2.54
C GLY A 84 1.89 4.39 -1.95
N ILE A 85 2.23 3.37 -2.76
CA ILE A 85 2.39 2.01 -2.23
C ILE A 85 3.64 1.86 -1.36
N ALA A 86 4.75 2.52 -1.71
CA ALA A 86 5.94 2.52 -0.87
C ALA A 86 5.66 3.08 0.52
N TYR A 87 4.92 4.20 0.58
CA TYR A 87 4.41 4.81 1.80
C TYR A 87 3.47 3.86 2.56
N SER A 88 2.51 3.25 1.88
CA SER A 88 1.55 2.32 2.49
C SER A 88 2.25 1.14 3.14
N VAL A 89 3.22 0.51 2.49
CA VAL A 89 3.97 -0.63 3.04
C VAL A 89 4.75 -0.24 4.29
N CYS A 90 5.43 0.91 4.29
CA CYS A 90 6.15 1.39 5.48
C CYS A 90 5.20 1.68 6.65
N THR A 91 4.03 2.28 6.37
CA THR A 91 3.09 2.73 7.40
C THR A 91 2.15 1.61 7.85
N SER A 92 1.40 1.00 6.91
CA SER A 92 0.32 0.07 7.28
C SER A 92 0.79 -1.36 7.52
N LEU A 93 1.86 -1.81 6.85
CA LEU A 93 2.37 -3.16 7.00
C LEU A 93 3.54 -3.23 7.98
N TYR A 94 4.68 -2.59 7.68
CA TYR A 94 5.84 -2.69 8.55
C TYR A 94 5.62 -2.05 9.93
N SER A 95 5.28 -0.75 9.95
CA SER A 95 5.07 -0.03 11.22
C SER A 95 3.79 -0.48 11.92
N GLY A 96 2.77 -0.89 11.15
CA GLY A 96 1.54 -1.49 11.68
C GLY A 96 1.80 -2.75 12.48
N ALA A 97 2.60 -3.69 11.95
CA ALA A 97 2.98 -4.91 12.64
C ALA A 97 3.74 -4.63 13.95
N LEU A 98 4.70 -3.68 13.91
CA LEU A 98 5.45 -3.31 15.11
C LEU A 98 4.58 -2.68 16.19
N ILE A 99 3.68 -1.77 15.83
CA ILE A 99 2.77 -1.13 16.80
C ILE A 99 1.85 -2.15 17.45
N ASN A 100 1.35 -3.09 16.66
CA ASN A 100 0.35 -4.04 17.11
C ASN A 100 0.92 -5.20 17.95
N ASP A 101 2.10 -5.68 17.58
CA ASP A 101 2.63 -6.96 18.07
C ASP A 101 4.10 -6.86 18.57
N GLY A 102 4.77 -5.71 18.38
CA GLY A 102 6.10 -5.45 18.89
C GLY A 102 6.12 -5.13 20.39
N ASN A 103 7.22 -5.51 21.06
CA ASN A 103 7.48 -5.08 22.43
C ASN A 103 8.03 -3.63 22.47
N GLU A 104 8.13 -3.05 23.66
CA GLU A 104 8.55 -1.65 23.84
C GLU A 104 9.97 -1.36 23.31
N GLU A 105 10.89 -2.33 23.45
CA GLU A 105 12.26 -2.18 22.97
C GLU A 105 12.30 -2.16 21.44
N GLN A 106 11.57 -3.06 20.80
CA GLN A 106 11.42 -3.11 19.35
C GLN A 106 10.80 -1.83 18.80
N LYS A 107 9.70 -1.35 19.40
CA LYS A 107 9.04 -0.10 18.99
C LYS A 107 9.99 1.09 19.07
N LYS A 108 10.70 1.25 20.20
CA LYS A 108 11.66 2.34 20.40
C LYS A 108 12.88 2.26 19.50
N LYS A 109 13.31 1.05 19.13
CA LYS A 109 14.47 0.86 18.26
C LYS A 109 14.15 1.13 16.79
N TYR A 110 13.02 0.61 16.28
CA TYR A 110 12.79 0.51 14.85
C TYR A 110 11.81 1.56 14.29
N LEU A 111 10.82 2.01 15.10
CA LEU A 111 9.81 2.92 14.57
C LEU A 111 10.32 4.34 14.28
N PRO A 112 11.12 5.00 15.15
CA PRO A 112 11.43 6.42 14.95
C PRO A 112 12.11 6.74 13.64
N GLU A 113 13.03 5.91 13.18
CA GLU A 113 13.73 6.13 11.91
C GLU A 113 12.85 5.87 10.69
N VAL A 114 11.93 4.90 10.77
CA VAL A 114 10.97 4.62 9.68
C VAL A 114 9.90 5.71 9.64
N LEU A 115 9.33 6.10 10.78
CA LEU A 115 8.27 7.11 10.84
C LEU A 115 8.74 8.50 10.43
N SER A 116 10.04 8.79 10.59
CA SER A 116 10.67 10.03 10.11
C SER A 116 11.07 9.98 8.63
N GLY A 117 10.88 8.86 7.93
CA GLY A 117 11.29 8.68 6.52
C GLY A 117 12.78 8.55 6.29
N LYS A 118 13.61 8.47 7.36
CA LYS A 118 15.06 8.26 7.24
C LYS A 118 15.42 6.85 6.80
N LYS A 119 14.61 5.88 7.22
CA LYS A 119 14.71 4.48 6.85
C LYS A 119 13.39 3.97 6.31
N MET A 120 13.44 2.85 5.58
CA MET A 120 12.28 2.21 5.03
C MET A 120 12.09 0.82 5.65
N GLY A 121 10.82 0.45 5.81
CA GLY A 121 10.42 -0.89 6.22
C GLY A 121 9.76 -1.64 5.06
N SER A 122 9.82 -2.96 5.10
CA SER A 122 9.20 -3.84 4.13
C SER A 122 8.55 -5.05 4.79
N PHE A 123 7.63 -5.69 4.07
CA PHE A 123 6.84 -6.83 4.53
C PHE A 123 7.13 -8.06 3.66
N CYS A 124 7.81 -9.05 4.24
CA CYS A 124 8.31 -10.24 3.55
C CYS A 124 7.46 -11.47 3.89
N LEU A 125 6.34 -11.66 3.18
CA LEU A 125 5.46 -12.82 3.33
C LEU A 125 5.53 -13.74 2.11
N THR A 126 5.31 -13.18 0.92
CA THR A 126 5.12 -13.91 -0.34
C THR A 126 6.38 -14.68 -0.78
N GLU A 127 6.18 -15.89 -1.27
CA GLU A 127 7.22 -16.75 -1.85
C GLU A 127 6.80 -17.21 -3.25
N PRO A 128 7.72 -17.73 -4.08
CA PRO A 128 7.40 -18.20 -5.43
C PRO A 128 6.21 -19.15 -5.50
N ASP A 129 6.06 -20.04 -4.53
CA ASP A 129 4.98 -21.02 -4.45
C ASP A 129 3.88 -20.67 -3.44
N ALA A 130 3.95 -19.51 -2.77
CA ALA A 130 3.05 -19.10 -1.68
C ALA A 130 2.64 -17.64 -1.80
N GLY A 131 1.70 -17.35 -2.73
CA GLY A 131 1.05 -16.05 -2.89
C GLY A 131 -0.28 -16.00 -2.15
N SER A 132 -1.39 -16.28 -2.82
CA SER A 132 -2.73 -16.35 -2.19
C SER A 132 -2.82 -17.46 -1.15
N ASP A 133 -2.09 -18.56 -1.33
CA ASP A 133 -1.87 -19.59 -0.29
C ASP A 133 -0.65 -19.21 0.57
N ALA A 134 -0.77 -18.17 1.37
CA ALA A 134 0.28 -17.71 2.26
C ALA A 134 0.64 -18.75 3.35
N ALA A 135 -0.23 -19.74 3.58
CA ALA A 135 0.03 -20.85 4.48
C ALA A 135 1.11 -21.82 3.95
N GLY A 136 1.35 -21.81 2.64
CA GLY A 136 2.36 -22.63 1.96
C GLY A 136 3.80 -22.11 2.08
N CYS A 137 4.08 -21.16 2.97
CA CYS A 137 5.41 -20.60 3.23
C CYS A 137 6.44 -21.71 3.51
N LYS A 138 7.62 -21.63 2.86
CA LYS A 138 8.72 -22.58 2.97
C LYS A 138 9.98 -21.99 3.62
N THR A 139 10.10 -20.68 3.70
CA THR A 139 11.19 -19.99 4.42
C THR A 139 11.21 -20.48 5.86
N THR A 140 12.37 -20.89 6.37
CA THR A 140 12.54 -21.46 7.71
C THR A 140 13.34 -20.52 8.61
N ALA A 141 13.05 -20.56 9.92
CA ALA A 141 13.83 -19.91 10.98
C ALA A 141 14.00 -20.90 12.12
N ILE A 142 15.07 -21.70 12.09
CA ILE A 142 15.27 -22.81 13.01
C ILE A 142 16.15 -22.39 14.19
N TRP A 143 15.68 -22.66 15.43
CA TRP A 143 16.42 -22.36 16.64
C TRP A 143 17.63 -23.29 16.79
N ASN A 144 18.83 -22.73 16.94
CA ASN A 144 20.08 -23.48 17.08
C ASN A 144 20.57 -23.62 18.53
N GLY A 145 19.77 -23.19 19.51
CA GLY A 145 20.14 -23.14 20.93
C GLY A 145 20.54 -21.75 21.43
N LYS A 146 20.80 -20.80 20.50
CA LYS A 146 21.23 -19.42 20.81
C LYS A 146 20.42 -18.37 20.03
N GLU A 147 20.17 -18.60 18.78
CA GLU A 147 19.54 -17.69 17.83
C GLU A 147 18.75 -18.48 16.76
N TYR A 148 17.89 -17.85 16.01
CA TYR A 148 17.22 -18.46 14.86
C TYR A 148 18.10 -18.36 13.62
N ILE A 149 18.19 -19.43 12.84
CA ILE A 149 18.87 -19.43 11.54
C ILE A 149 17.81 -19.37 10.46
N LEU A 150 17.74 -18.21 9.81
CA LEU A 150 16.74 -17.89 8.79
C LEU A 150 17.28 -18.26 7.41
N ASN A 151 16.52 -19.07 6.67
CA ASN A 151 16.85 -19.49 5.31
C ASN A 151 15.61 -19.45 4.43
N GLY A 152 15.72 -18.86 3.24
CA GLY A 152 14.64 -18.82 2.26
C GLY A 152 14.70 -17.68 1.27
N LEU A 153 13.66 -17.60 0.43
CA LEU A 153 13.48 -16.60 -0.61
C LEU A 153 12.08 -16.01 -0.49
N LYS A 154 12.02 -14.69 -0.42
CA LYS A 154 10.77 -13.93 -0.54
C LYS A 154 10.74 -13.19 -1.87
N CYS A 155 9.59 -13.13 -2.52
CA CYS A 155 9.43 -12.49 -3.83
C CYS A 155 8.32 -11.43 -3.82
N PHE A 156 8.36 -10.55 -4.82
CA PHE A 156 7.44 -9.41 -4.96
C PHE A 156 7.44 -8.49 -3.74
N ILE A 157 8.61 -8.29 -3.14
CA ILE A 157 8.75 -7.50 -1.92
C ILE A 157 8.86 -6.03 -2.27
N THR A 158 7.79 -5.29 -2.04
CA THR A 158 7.75 -3.82 -2.18
C THR A 158 8.71 -3.18 -1.19
N ASN A 159 9.44 -2.17 -1.64
CA ASN A 159 10.57 -1.56 -0.97
C ASN A 159 11.76 -2.51 -0.74
N GLY A 160 11.74 -3.74 -1.21
CA GLY A 160 12.79 -4.73 -0.96
C GLY A 160 14.21 -4.19 -1.18
N PRO A 161 14.53 -3.56 -2.31
CA PRO A 161 15.87 -3.00 -2.55
C PRO A 161 16.23 -1.78 -1.70
N LEU A 162 15.25 -1.08 -1.17
CA LEU A 162 15.42 0.19 -0.45
C LEU A 162 15.29 0.04 1.07
N ALA A 163 14.58 -1.01 1.53
CA ALA A 163 14.28 -1.17 2.94
C ALA A 163 15.53 -1.46 3.78
N ASP A 164 15.60 -0.83 4.94
CA ASP A 164 16.59 -1.10 5.97
C ASP A 164 16.14 -2.24 6.88
N TYR A 165 14.81 -2.41 7.01
CA TYR A 165 14.19 -3.38 7.91
C TYR A 165 13.14 -4.20 7.18
N TYR A 166 13.13 -5.48 7.45
CA TYR A 166 12.16 -6.44 6.90
C TYR A 166 11.38 -7.08 8.03
N MET A 167 10.06 -7.04 7.97
CA MET A 167 9.19 -7.93 8.73
C MET A 167 9.05 -9.23 7.95
N VAL A 168 9.62 -10.32 8.47
CA VAL A 168 9.74 -11.60 7.77
C VAL A 168 8.91 -12.66 8.46
N VAL A 169 8.06 -13.36 7.71
CA VAL A 169 7.32 -14.54 8.20
C VAL A 169 8.04 -15.81 7.77
N ALA A 170 8.38 -16.67 8.73
CA ALA A 170 9.12 -17.92 8.48
C ALA A 170 8.64 -19.06 9.37
N LEU A 171 8.88 -20.29 8.95
CA LEU A 171 8.58 -21.52 9.70
C LEU A 171 9.63 -21.76 10.79
N THR A 172 9.23 -21.70 12.04
CA THR A 172 10.02 -22.17 13.18
C THR A 172 9.74 -23.64 13.48
N ASN A 173 8.54 -24.11 13.14
CA ASN A 173 8.18 -25.51 13.25
C ASN A 173 7.36 -25.97 12.01
N PRO A 174 7.98 -26.60 11.02
CA PRO A 174 7.31 -27.02 9.78
C PRO A 174 6.14 -28.01 9.98
N GLU A 175 6.17 -28.81 11.04
CA GLU A 175 5.13 -29.84 11.32
C GLU A 175 3.79 -29.17 11.73
N LEU A 176 3.83 -27.98 12.29
CA LEU A 176 2.64 -27.26 12.79
C LEU A 176 1.93 -26.40 11.72
N LYS A 177 2.40 -26.41 10.46
CA LYS A 177 1.84 -25.62 9.35
C LYS A 177 1.69 -24.13 9.74
N THR A 178 0.50 -23.54 9.60
CA THR A 178 0.26 -22.12 9.95
C THR A 178 0.56 -21.79 11.41
N LYS A 179 0.43 -22.75 12.33
CA LYS A 179 0.78 -22.58 13.75
C LYS A 179 2.30 -22.69 14.00
N GLY A 180 3.06 -23.07 13.00
CA GLY A 180 4.52 -23.08 13.04
C GLY A 180 5.18 -21.86 12.41
N LEU A 181 4.39 -20.89 11.92
CA LEU A 181 4.88 -19.65 11.35
C LEU A 181 5.11 -18.60 12.44
N THR A 182 6.26 -17.95 12.40
CA THR A 182 6.68 -16.91 13.34
C THR A 182 7.12 -15.67 12.53
N ALA A 183 6.90 -14.49 13.08
CA ALA A 183 7.32 -13.24 12.49
C ALA A 183 8.61 -12.73 13.14
N PHE A 184 9.48 -12.10 12.34
CA PHE A 184 10.77 -11.58 12.77
C PHE A 184 11.01 -10.19 12.16
N ILE A 185 11.75 -9.34 12.89
CA ILE A 185 12.36 -8.13 12.36
C ILE A 185 13.79 -8.46 11.96
N VAL A 186 14.10 -8.31 10.66
CA VAL A 186 15.43 -8.59 10.10
C VAL A 186 16.01 -7.29 9.55
N GLU A 187 17.26 -7.00 9.88
CA GLU A 187 17.96 -5.81 9.39
C GLU A 187 18.69 -6.16 8.08
N ARG A 188 18.64 -5.25 7.12
CA ARG A 188 19.25 -5.46 5.79
C ARG A 188 20.76 -5.71 5.87
N GLU A 189 21.42 -5.10 6.82
CA GLU A 189 22.89 -5.14 6.96
C GLU A 189 23.41 -6.48 7.52
N TRP A 190 22.53 -7.37 7.96
CA TRP A 190 22.95 -8.64 8.53
C TRP A 190 23.53 -9.57 7.46
N GLU A 191 24.60 -10.27 7.83
CA GLU A 191 25.23 -11.28 6.99
C GLU A 191 24.20 -12.32 6.53
N GLY A 192 24.21 -12.63 5.23
CA GLY A 192 23.28 -13.56 4.61
C GLY A 192 21.99 -12.93 4.07
N VAL A 193 21.73 -11.64 4.32
CA VAL A 193 20.65 -10.89 3.67
C VAL A 193 21.11 -10.34 2.34
N SER A 194 20.41 -10.65 1.27
CA SER A 194 20.72 -10.09 -0.06
C SER A 194 19.47 -9.83 -0.88
N ILE A 195 19.61 -8.92 -1.86
CA ILE A 195 18.56 -8.59 -2.81
C ILE A 195 18.78 -9.43 -4.06
N GLY A 196 17.74 -10.17 -4.44
CA GLY A 196 17.73 -10.95 -5.66
C GLY A 196 17.23 -10.12 -6.86
N LYS A 197 16.43 -10.72 -7.71
CA LYS A 197 15.87 -10.08 -8.90
C LYS A 197 15.04 -8.86 -8.54
N ILE A 198 15.33 -7.71 -9.19
CA ILE A 198 14.45 -6.54 -9.20
C ILE A 198 13.43 -6.73 -10.33
N GLU A 199 12.16 -6.52 -10.04
CA GLU A 199 11.07 -6.82 -10.98
C GLU A 199 10.85 -5.68 -11.99
N ASP A 200 10.86 -6.00 -13.27
CA ASP A 200 10.34 -5.12 -14.33
C ASP A 200 8.81 -5.28 -14.43
N LYS A 201 8.08 -4.21 -14.19
CA LYS A 201 6.63 -4.24 -13.94
C LYS A 201 5.84 -3.49 -15.00
N CYS A 202 4.60 -3.90 -15.22
CA CYS A 202 3.65 -3.22 -16.10
C CYS A 202 3.36 -1.79 -15.60
N GLY A 203 3.00 -1.64 -14.32
CA GLY A 203 2.69 -0.37 -13.65
C GLY A 203 3.43 -0.24 -12.34
N ILE A 204 3.14 0.84 -11.60
CA ILE A 204 3.85 1.24 -10.37
C ILE A 204 5.37 1.14 -10.54
N ARG A 205 5.86 1.56 -11.69
CA ARG A 205 7.24 1.29 -12.13
C ARG A 205 8.29 1.94 -11.23
N CYS A 206 7.98 3.10 -10.63
CA CYS A 206 8.88 3.77 -9.69
C CYS A 206 9.02 3.00 -8.37
N ALA A 207 8.00 2.24 -7.92
CA ALA A 207 8.12 1.46 -6.70
C ALA A 207 9.13 0.33 -6.89
N GLN A 208 10.13 0.25 -6.03
CA GLN A 208 11.13 -0.80 -6.08
C GLN A 208 10.57 -2.10 -5.49
N VAL A 209 10.55 -3.15 -6.29
CA VAL A 209 10.04 -4.47 -5.91
C VAL A 209 11.05 -5.52 -6.29
N SER A 210 11.40 -6.41 -5.37
CA SER A 210 12.42 -7.44 -5.61
C SER A 210 12.16 -8.74 -4.88
N GLU A 211 13.04 -9.70 -5.16
CA GLU A 211 13.29 -10.81 -4.26
C GLU A 211 14.15 -10.32 -3.08
N VAL A 212 13.95 -10.95 -1.91
CA VAL A 212 14.82 -10.84 -0.73
C VAL A 212 15.24 -12.26 -0.33
N ILE A 213 16.54 -12.49 -0.29
CA ILE A 213 17.16 -13.79 -0.05
C ILE A 213 17.75 -13.79 1.35
N PHE A 214 17.50 -14.86 2.07
CA PHE A 214 18.06 -15.12 3.40
C PHE A 214 18.88 -16.43 3.32
N ASP A 215 20.18 -16.33 3.53
CA ASP A 215 21.12 -17.45 3.53
C ASP A 215 21.86 -17.52 4.86
N ASN A 216 21.42 -18.43 5.74
CA ASN A 216 21.96 -18.63 7.07
C ASN A 216 21.99 -17.36 7.94
N VAL A 217 20.98 -16.47 7.76
CA VAL A 217 20.89 -15.22 8.53
C VAL A 217 20.65 -15.53 10.01
N ARG A 218 21.48 -14.97 10.88
CA ARG A 218 21.41 -15.14 12.32
C ARG A 218 20.46 -14.10 12.92
N VAL A 219 19.28 -14.56 13.35
CA VAL A 219 18.24 -13.69 13.89
C VAL A 219 18.20 -13.86 15.42
N PRO A 220 18.58 -12.84 16.21
CA PRO A 220 18.49 -12.87 17.66
C PRO A 220 17.05 -13.11 18.13
N LYS A 221 16.89 -13.75 19.29
CA LYS A 221 15.57 -14.05 19.84
C LYS A 221 14.72 -12.80 20.10
N GLU A 222 15.36 -11.72 20.49
CA GLU A 222 14.74 -10.42 20.74
C GLU A 222 14.17 -9.77 19.47
N ASN A 223 14.52 -10.25 18.27
CA ASN A 223 13.98 -9.81 17.01
C ASN A 223 12.74 -10.60 16.56
N MET A 224 12.30 -11.58 17.34
CA MET A 224 10.99 -12.22 17.13
C MET A 224 9.87 -11.21 17.40
N LEU A 225 8.98 -11.01 16.45
CA LEU A 225 7.83 -10.12 16.55
C LEU A 225 6.60 -10.88 17.04
N GLY A 226 6.09 -10.49 18.21
CA GLY A 226 5.01 -11.20 18.88
C GLY A 226 5.48 -12.51 19.54
N GLU A 227 4.73 -13.59 19.34
CA GLU A 227 4.98 -14.91 19.94
C GLU A 227 5.34 -15.95 18.88
N GLU A 228 6.15 -16.93 19.26
CA GLU A 228 6.47 -18.06 18.40
C GLU A 228 5.19 -18.83 17.98
N GLY A 229 5.09 -19.17 16.71
CA GLY A 229 3.91 -19.83 16.14
C GLY A 229 2.70 -18.93 15.87
N LYS A 230 2.81 -17.62 16.12
CA LYS A 230 1.74 -16.64 15.85
C LYS A 230 1.97 -15.77 14.61
N GLY A 231 3.08 -15.97 13.89
CA GLY A 231 3.44 -15.12 12.75
C GLY A 231 2.39 -15.09 11.64
N PHE A 232 1.65 -16.17 11.40
CA PHE A 232 0.55 -16.18 10.45
C PHE A 232 -0.61 -15.25 10.89
N ALA A 233 -0.95 -15.29 12.19
CA ALA A 233 -2.00 -14.42 12.73
C ALA A 233 -1.58 -12.94 12.69
N VAL A 234 -0.31 -12.65 13.02
CA VAL A 234 0.28 -11.31 12.89
C VAL A 234 0.15 -10.82 11.44
N ALA A 235 0.60 -11.62 10.46
CA ALA A 235 0.55 -11.24 9.06
C ALA A 235 -0.88 -11.01 8.56
N MET A 236 -1.84 -11.86 8.91
CA MET A 236 -3.24 -11.71 8.47
C MET A 236 -3.91 -10.46 9.06
N LYS A 237 -3.66 -10.18 10.35
CA LYS A 237 -4.13 -8.97 11.02
C LYS A 237 -3.56 -7.70 10.38
N ASP A 238 -2.29 -7.75 10.02
CA ASP A 238 -1.58 -6.62 9.43
C ASP A 238 -2.05 -6.35 7.99
N LEU A 239 -2.27 -7.41 7.20
CA LEU A 239 -2.88 -7.31 5.88
C LEU A 239 -4.29 -6.70 5.90
N ASP A 240 -5.08 -6.85 6.96
CA ASP A 240 -6.35 -6.14 7.08
C ASP A 240 -6.15 -4.61 7.11
N GLY A 241 -5.06 -4.13 7.73
CA GLY A 241 -4.64 -2.73 7.67
C GLY A 241 -4.13 -2.31 6.30
N GLY A 242 -3.32 -3.14 5.68
CA GLY A 242 -2.78 -2.94 4.35
C GLY A 242 -3.86 -2.82 3.27
N ARG A 243 -4.94 -3.62 3.36
CA ARG A 243 -6.10 -3.52 2.45
C ARG A 243 -6.73 -2.13 2.44
N ILE A 244 -6.76 -1.43 3.58
CA ILE A 244 -7.23 -0.03 3.64
C ILE A 244 -6.25 0.88 2.89
N GLY A 245 -4.94 0.65 3.02
CA GLY A 245 -3.91 1.37 2.26
C GLY A 245 -4.06 1.18 0.75
N VAL A 246 -4.22 -0.07 0.29
CA VAL A 246 -4.44 -0.36 -1.15
C VAL A 246 -5.75 0.25 -1.65
N ALA A 247 -6.81 0.24 -0.83
CA ALA A 247 -8.07 0.92 -1.17
C ALA A 247 -7.87 2.43 -1.36
N ALA A 248 -7.10 3.07 -0.48
CA ALA A 248 -6.77 4.49 -0.59
C ALA A 248 -5.93 4.79 -1.84
N GLN A 249 -4.95 3.93 -2.16
CA GLN A 249 -4.17 4.03 -3.38
C GLN A 249 -5.07 3.90 -4.63
N GLY A 250 -5.93 2.87 -4.67
CA GLY A 250 -6.87 2.67 -5.79
C GLY A 250 -7.81 3.87 -5.97
N LEU A 251 -8.38 4.36 -4.88
CA LEU A 251 -9.24 5.55 -4.93
C LEU A 251 -8.48 6.79 -5.42
N GLY A 252 -7.22 6.97 -5.00
CA GLY A 252 -6.34 8.02 -5.49
C GLY A 252 -6.14 7.94 -7.00
N ILE A 253 -5.83 6.75 -7.53
CA ILE A 253 -5.69 6.52 -8.99
C ILE A 253 -7.00 6.86 -9.71
N ALA A 254 -8.15 6.39 -9.22
CA ALA A 254 -9.45 6.70 -9.80
C ALA A 254 -9.70 8.20 -9.90
N LYS A 255 -9.50 8.93 -8.80
CA LYS A 255 -9.66 10.39 -8.76
C LYS A 255 -8.68 11.12 -9.68
N GLY A 256 -7.43 10.66 -9.75
CA GLY A 256 -6.43 11.24 -10.64
C GLY A 256 -6.81 11.10 -12.11
N ALA A 257 -7.21 9.90 -12.51
CA ALA A 257 -7.66 9.63 -13.89
C ALA A 257 -8.93 10.39 -14.23
N TYR A 258 -9.88 10.46 -13.29
CA TYR A 258 -11.12 11.26 -13.44
C TYR A 258 -10.82 12.74 -13.65
N ASP A 259 -9.96 13.34 -12.82
CA ASP A 259 -9.63 14.78 -12.93
C ASP A 259 -8.99 15.12 -14.27
N ILE A 260 -8.10 14.27 -14.77
CA ILE A 260 -7.47 14.47 -16.09
C ILE A 260 -8.53 14.39 -17.20
N ALA A 261 -9.38 13.37 -17.18
CA ALA A 261 -10.46 13.23 -18.15
C ALA A 261 -11.44 14.41 -18.09
N PHE A 262 -11.85 14.84 -16.89
CA PHE A 262 -12.75 15.96 -16.68
C PHE A 262 -12.20 17.26 -17.28
N ASN A 263 -10.94 17.60 -17.00
CA ASN A 263 -10.31 18.80 -17.52
C ASN A 263 -10.14 18.72 -19.04
N TYR A 264 -9.70 17.57 -19.55
CA TYR A 264 -9.57 17.37 -21.00
C TYR A 264 -10.90 17.55 -21.74
N LEU A 265 -12.00 16.99 -21.23
CA LEU A 265 -13.33 17.12 -21.85
C LEU A 265 -13.84 18.56 -21.84
N LYS A 266 -13.40 19.40 -20.89
CA LYS A 266 -13.75 20.83 -20.83
C LYS A 266 -13.01 21.66 -21.87
N GLU A 267 -11.77 21.30 -22.16
CA GLU A 267 -10.88 22.11 -23.01
C GLU A 267 -10.87 21.63 -24.46
N ARG A 268 -10.94 20.31 -24.68
CA ARG A 268 -10.87 19.72 -26.03
C ARG A 268 -12.14 19.96 -26.79
N GLU A 269 -12.01 20.54 -28.00
CA GLU A 269 -13.14 20.74 -28.93
C GLU A 269 -13.09 19.77 -30.10
N GLN A 270 -14.23 19.20 -30.44
CA GLN A 270 -14.50 18.47 -31.67
C GLN A 270 -15.95 18.75 -32.13
N PHE A 271 -16.20 18.67 -33.44
CA PHE A 271 -17.50 18.98 -34.04
C PHE A 271 -18.00 20.38 -33.65
N GLY A 272 -17.07 21.35 -33.50
CA GLY A 272 -17.36 22.75 -33.20
C GLY A 272 -17.81 23.05 -31.76
N LYS A 273 -17.57 22.16 -30.81
CA LYS A 273 -17.92 22.35 -29.40
C LYS A 273 -17.01 21.56 -28.47
N PRO A 274 -16.85 21.97 -27.19
CA PRO A 274 -16.16 21.21 -26.19
C PRO A 274 -16.76 19.81 -26.01
N LEU A 275 -15.91 18.79 -25.73
CA LEU A 275 -16.32 17.39 -25.67
C LEU A 275 -17.39 17.11 -24.62
N TYR A 276 -17.36 17.80 -23.46
CA TYR A 276 -18.37 17.65 -22.41
C TYR A 276 -19.80 18.04 -22.86
N LYS A 277 -19.98 18.79 -23.96
CA LYS A 277 -21.30 19.07 -24.55
C LYS A 277 -21.90 17.86 -25.27
N ASN A 278 -21.14 16.76 -25.41
CA ASN A 278 -21.67 15.49 -25.85
C ASN A 278 -22.34 14.80 -24.66
N GLN A 279 -23.64 14.55 -24.75
CA GLN A 279 -24.44 13.97 -23.67
C GLN A 279 -23.89 12.62 -23.17
N TYR A 280 -23.42 11.77 -24.08
CA TYR A 280 -22.81 10.50 -23.71
C TYR A 280 -21.60 10.67 -22.78
N LEU A 281 -20.69 11.58 -23.13
CA LEU A 281 -19.50 11.83 -22.32
C LEU A 281 -19.86 12.48 -20.96
N ALA A 282 -20.83 13.39 -20.95
CA ALA A 282 -21.29 14.01 -19.70
C ALA A 282 -21.94 12.97 -18.76
N PHE A 283 -22.75 12.05 -19.31
CA PHE A 283 -23.37 10.97 -18.51
C PHE A 283 -22.33 10.01 -17.97
N LYS A 284 -21.34 9.63 -18.79
CA LYS A 284 -20.24 8.78 -18.34
C LYS A 284 -19.46 9.41 -17.19
N MET A 285 -19.16 10.72 -17.27
CA MET A 285 -18.48 11.42 -16.17
C MET A 285 -19.32 11.42 -14.89
N ALA A 286 -20.64 11.59 -14.97
CA ALA A 286 -21.53 11.53 -13.81
C ALA A 286 -21.59 10.12 -13.19
N GLU A 287 -21.56 9.05 -14.01
CA GLU A 287 -21.49 7.67 -13.55
C GLU A 287 -20.18 7.42 -12.79
N LEU A 288 -19.03 7.83 -13.35
CA LEU A 288 -17.72 7.65 -12.74
C LEU A 288 -17.56 8.44 -11.43
N GLU A 289 -18.05 9.67 -11.38
CA GLU A 289 -18.05 10.49 -10.15
C GLU A 289 -18.83 9.79 -9.02
N THR A 290 -20.03 9.28 -9.36
CA THR A 290 -20.87 8.54 -8.40
C THR A 290 -20.17 7.27 -7.91
N GLU A 291 -19.51 6.52 -8.79
CA GLU A 291 -18.76 5.32 -8.43
C GLU A 291 -17.59 5.64 -7.47
N ILE A 292 -16.83 6.69 -7.77
CA ILE A 292 -15.73 7.18 -6.92
C ILE A 292 -16.26 7.57 -5.54
N GLU A 293 -17.38 8.29 -5.46
CA GLU A 293 -17.97 8.70 -4.19
C GLU A 293 -18.44 7.50 -3.35
N MET A 294 -19.08 6.52 -3.97
CA MET A 294 -19.48 5.27 -3.29
C MET A 294 -18.25 4.52 -2.74
N ALA A 295 -17.19 4.40 -3.53
CA ALA A 295 -15.94 3.76 -3.12
C ALA A 295 -15.28 4.52 -1.94
N GLN A 296 -15.28 5.84 -2.00
CA GLN A 296 -14.76 6.71 -0.93
C GLN A 296 -15.46 6.45 0.41
N TYR A 297 -16.78 6.40 0.44
CA TYR A 297 -17.51 6.15 1.68
C TYR A 297 -17.20 4.78 2.27
N MET A 298 -17.00 3.75 1.44
CA MET A 298 -16.60 2.43 1.91
C MET A 298 -15.20 2.44 2.51
N LEU A 299 -14.25 3.14 1.90
CA LEU A 299 -12.90 3.31 2.40
C LEU A 299 -12.89 4.07 3.73
N TYR A 300 -13.55 5.22 3.80
CA TYR A 300 -13.56 6.06 5.00
C TYR A 300 -14.23 5.35 6.18
N LYS A 301 -15.27 4.54 5.89
CA LYS A 301 -15.86 3.68 6.90
C LYS A 301 -14.86 2.65 7.45
N ALA A 302 -14.10 1.97 6.59
CA ALA A 302 -13.12 0.98 7.01
C ALA A 302 -11.99 1.62 7.85
N ALA A 303 -11.51 2.80 7.43
CA ALA A 303 -10.52 3.58 8.17
C ALA A 303 -11.02 4.01 9.56
N THR A 304 -12.27 4.49 9.63
CA THR A 304 -12.91 4.88 10.89
C THR A 304 -13.16 3.69 11.81
N ASP A 305 -13.58 2.54 11.26
CA ASP A 305 -13.78 1.31 12.05
C ASP A 305 -12.46 0.87 12.71
N LYS A 306 -11.33 0.92 11.95
CA LYS A 306 -10.00 0.63 12.48
C LYS A 306 -9.60 1.63 13.56
N GLN A 307 -9.77 2.93 13.32
CA GLN A 307 -9.44 4.00 14.28
C GLN A 307 -10.18 3.84 15.61
N GLU A 308 -11.43 3.45 15.56
CA GLU A 308 -12.30 3.30 16.75
C GLU A 308 -12.21 1.91 17.40
N GLY A 309 -11.29 1.05 16.95
CA GLY A 309 -11.12 -0.31 17.48
C GLY A 309 -12.27 -1.25 17.19
N ARG A 310 -13.13 -0.93 16.22
CA ARG A 310 -14.19 -1.83 15.76
C ARG A 310 -13.63 -2.92 14.85
N SER A 311 -14.38 -4.00 14.65
CA SER A 311 -14.03 -5.03 13.67
C SER A 311 -14.04 -4.45 12.25
N TYR A 312 -12.86 -4.42 11.61
CA TYR A 312 -12.67 -3.78 10.29
C TYR A 312 -12.23 -4.73 9.16
N SER A 313 -11.98 -6.01 9.43
CA SER A 313 -11.52 -6.96 8.41
C SER A 313 -12.47 -7.03 7.20
N VAL A 314 -13.77 -7.20 7.43
CA VAL A 314 -14.76 -7.23 6.34
C VAL A 314 -14.97 -5.85 5.70
N PRO A 315 -15.10 -4.74 6.44
CA PRO A 315 -15.07 -3.40 5.86
C PRO A 315 -13.83 -3.12 5.00
N ALA A 316 -12.63 -3.50 5.45
CA ALA A 316 -11.38 -3.33 4.70
C ALA A 316 -11.36 -4.15 3.39
N ALA A 317 -11.81 -5.42 3.45
CA ALA A 317 -11.92 -6.27 2.27
C ALA A 317 -12.91 -5.69 1.23
N LYS A 318 -14.05 -5.17 1.69
CA LYS A 318 -15.03 -4.50 0.81
C LYS A 318 -14.47 -3.22 0.21
N ALA A 319 -13.82 -2.37 1.02
CA ALA A 319 -13.21 -1.13 0.56
C ALA A 319 -12.13 -1.40 -0.49
N LYS A 320 -11.23 -2.38 -0.21
CA LYS A 320 -10.18 -2.77 -1.15
C LYS A 320 -10.76 -3.19 -2.49
N MET A 321 -11.71 -4.10 -2.50
CA MET A 321 -12.35 -4.60 -3.72
C MET A 321 -13.00 -3.46 -4.52
N VAL A 322 -13.85 -2.65 -3.88
CA VAL A 322 -14.60 -1.60 -4.60
C VAL A 322 -13.69 -0.47 -5.09
N CYS A 323 -12.73 -0.02 -4.26
CA CYS A 323 -11.83 1.07 -4.66
C CYS A 323 -10.88 0.65 -5.80
N THR A 324 -10.43 -0.61 -5.82
CA THR A 324 -9.53 -1.10 -6.87
C THR A 324 -10.26 -1.44 -8.17
N ASP A 325 -11.50 -1.97 -8.10
CA ASP A 325 -12.37 -2.13 -9.26
C ASP A 325 -12.67 -0.76 -9.89
N ALA A 326 -13.03 0.25 -9.07
CA ALA A 326 -13.23 1.63 -9.52
C ALA A 326 -11.97 2.24 -10.14
N ALA A 327 -10.77 2.00 -9.56
CA ALA A 327 -9.51 2.47 -10.13
C ALA A 327 -9.31 1.97 -11.56
N MET A 328 -9.52 0.67 -11.77
CA MET A 328 -9.35 0.05 -13.08
C MET A 328 -10.39 0.54 -14.08
N HIS A 329 -11.66 0.63 -13.66
CA HIS A 329 -12.75 1.11 -14.51
C HIS A 329 -12.55 2.57 -14.90
N VAL A 330 -12.35 3.47 -13.93
CA VAL A 330 -12.18 4.91 -14.18
C VAL A 330 -10.94 5.20 -15.03
N ALA A 331 -9.81 4.54 -14.76
CA ALA A 331 -8.60 4.72 -15.57
C ALA A 331 -8.80 4.25 -17.03
N THR A 332 -9.50 3.14 -17.22
CA THR A 332 -9.84 2.64 -18.57
C THR A 332 -10.72 3.62 -19.33
N GLU A 333 -11.77 4.12 -18.70
CA GLU A 333 -12.68 5.10 -19.31
C GLU A 333 -12.00 6.45 -19.56
N ALA A 334 -11.07 6.88 -18.68
CA ALA A 334 -10.29 8.09 -18.90
C ALA A 334 -9.42 7.98 -20.16
N VAL A 335 -8.72 6.86 -20.35
CA VAL A 335 -7.96 6.60 -21.59
C VAL A 335 -8.88 6.69 -22.81
N GLN A 336 -10.05 6.06 -22.74
CA GLN A 336 -11.03 6.05 -23.84
C GLN A 336 -11.55 7.47 -24.15
N MET A 337 -11.84 8.28 -23.12
CA MET A 337 -12.36 9.64 -23.28
C MET A 337 -11.34 10.63 -23.88
N LEU A 338 -10.06 10.42 -23.62
CA LEU A 338 -8.98 11.21 -24.23
C LEU A 338 -8.70 10.76 -25.70
N GLY A 339 -9.23 9.61 -26.12
CA GLY A 339 -9.00 9.05 -27.44
C GLY A 339 -7.51 8.74 -27.65
N GLY A 340 -6.97 9.06 -28.85
CA GLY A 340 -5.55 8.83 -29.16
C GLY A 340 -4.57 9.48 -28.15
N ASN A 341 -4.93 10.62 -27.62
CA ASN A 341 -4.13 11.32 -26.61
C ASN A 341 -4.05 10.52 -25.29
N GLY A 342 -5.11 9.83 -24.89
CA GLY A 342 -5.11 8.98 -23.70
C GLY A 342 -4.16 7.79 -23.77
N TYR A 343 -3.75 7.40 -24.99
CA TYR A 343 -2.77 6.33 -25.21
C TYR A 343 -1.32 6.83 -25.20
N MET A 344 -1.11 8.15 -25.12
CA MET A 344 0.21 8.77 -25.13
C MET A 344 0.66 9.06 -23.68
N LYS A 345 1.94 8.77 -23.38
CA LYS A 345 2.53 8.89 -22.03
C LYS A 345 2.38 10.27 -21.41
N GLU A 346 2.49 11.33 -22.22
CA GLU A 346 2.42 12.71 -21.78
C GLU A 346 1.08 13.13 -21.13
N TYR A 347 0.00 12.35 -21.36
CA TYR A 347 -1.31 12.61 -20.77
C TYR A 347 -1.57 11.87 -19.44
N HIS A 348 -0.60 11.12 -18.92
CA HIS A 348 -0.60 10.40 -17.65
C HIS A 348 -1.65 9.26 -17.49
N VAL A 349 -2.79 9.31 -18.16
CA VAL A 349 -3.88 8.34 -17.90
C VAL A 349 -3.51 6.90 -18.29
N GLU A 350 -2.62 6.69 -19.29
CA GLU A 350 -2.13 5.37 -19.64
C GLU A 350 -1.28 4.76 -18.49
N ARG A 351 -0.49 5.60 -17.80
CA ARG A 351 0.26 5.18 -16.61
C ARG A 351 -0.70 4.78 -15.49
N MET A 352 -1.74 5.59 -15.26
CA MET A 352 -2.75 5.30 -14.24
C MET A 352 -3.49 3.99 -14.51
N LEU A 353 -3.77 3.68 -15.78
CA LEU A 353 -4.35 2.40 -16.18
C LEU A 353 -3.41 1.22 -15.83
N ARG A 354 -2.11 1.34 -16.10
CA ARG A 354 -1.11 0.31 -15.76
C ARG A 354 -0.98 0.16 -14.23
N ASP A 355 -0.96 1.28 -13.51
CA ASP A 355 -0.85 1.33 -12.06
C ASP A 355 -2.09 0.74 -11.36
N ALA A 356 -3.29 1.01 -11.91
CA ALA A 356 -4.54 0.51 -11.35
C ALA A 356 -4.58 -1.02 -11.29
N LYS A 357 -4.05 -1.70 -12.31
CA LYS A 357 -4.19 -3.16 -12.42
C LYS A 357 -3.60 -3.93 -11.25
N ILE A 358 -2.46 -3.50 -10.71
CA ILE A 358 -1.83 -4.22 -9.60
C ILE A 358 -2.64 -4.11 -8.30
N THR A 359 -3.42 -3.04 -8.14
CA THR A 359 -4.23 -2.83 -6.93
C THR A 359 -5.30 -3.90 -6.74
N GLU A 360 -5.79 -4.52 -7.81
CA GLU A 360 -6.70 -5.66 -7.76
C GLU A 360 -6.00 -6.97 -7.32
N ILE A 361 -4.66 -7.03 -7.38
CA ILE A 361 -3.88 -8.27 -7.25
C ILE A 361 -3.20 -8.38 -5.90
N TYR A 362 -2.37 -7.41 -5.51
CA TYR A 362 -1.56 -7.52 -4.30
C TYR A 362 -2.34 -7.25 -3.00
N GLU A 363 -1.72 -7.60 -1.88
CA GLU A 363 -2.32 -7.60 -0.53
C GLU A 363 -3.64 -8.41 -0.46
N GLY A 364 -3.65 -9.47 -1.26
CA GLY A 364 -4.80 -10.35 -1.49
C GLY A 364 -5.63 -9.91 -2.69
N THR A 365 -5.73 -10.77 -3.70
CA THR A 365 -6.51 -10.49 -4.91
C THR A 365 -7.96 -10.14 -4.58
N ASN A 366 -8.70 -9.52 -5.51
CA ASN A 366 -10.12 -9.23 -5.28
C ASN A 366 -10.94 -10.51 -5.05
N GLU A 367 -10.47 -11.68 -5.56
CA GLU A 367 -11.03 -13.00 -5.24
C GLU A 367 -10.80 -13.36 -3.77
N ILE A 368 -9.62 -13.08 -3.21
CA ILE A 368 -9.34 -13.26 -1.77
C ILE A 368 -10.22 -12.32 -0.93
N GLN A 369 -10.46 -11.08 -1.38
CA GLN A 369 -11.41 -10.20 -0.68
C GLN A 369 -12.83 -10.80 -0.67
N LYS A 370 -13.28 -11.36 -1.79
CA LYS A 370 -14.56 -12.08 -1.88
C LYS A 370 -14.62 -13.28 -0.94
N LEU A 371 -13.51 -14.03 -0.76
CA LEU A 371 -13.42 -15.13 0.21
C LEU A 371 -13.54 -14.62 1.65
N VAL A 372 -12.88 -13.51 2.01
CA VAL A 372 -12.99 -12.89 3.34
C VAL A 372 -14.43 -12.46 3.60
N ILE A 373 -15.06 -11.79 2.65
CA ILE A 373 -16.43 -11.28 2.76
C ILE A 373 -17.41 -12.45 2.91
N SER A 374 -17.38 -13.41 1.97
CA SER A 374 -18.33 -14.55 1.96
C SER A 374 -18.14 -15.45 3.17
N GLY A 375 -16.89 -15.72 3.56
CA GLY A 375 -16.60 -16.52 4.75
C GLY A 375 -17.18 -15.94 6.05
N ASN A 376 -17.32 -14.60 6.12
CA ASN A 376 -18.00 -13.95 7.25
C ASN A 376 -19.52 -13.90 7.10
N MET A 377 -20.05 -13.87 5.88
CA MET A 377 -21.52 -13.88 5.66
C MET A 377 -22.16 -15.19 6.10
N PHE A 378 -21.51 -16.32 5.87
CA PHE A 378 -22.04 -17.66 6.16
C PHE A 378 -21.62 -18.23 7.51
N ARG A 379 -20.89 -17.49 8.34
CA ARG A 379 -20.52 -17.88 9.71
C ARG A 379 -21.53 -17.42 10.78
N LYS A 380 -22.58 -16.68 10.37
CA LYS A 380 -23.60 -16.13 11.28
C LYS A 380 -24.70 -17.13 11.58
#